data_38497f80ba786f6d41bd0461b560b96e
#
_entry.id   38497f80ba786f6d41bd0461b560b96e
#
_cell.length_a   1.000
_cell.length_b   1.000
_cell.length_c   1.000
_cell.angle_alpha   90.00
_cell.angle_beta   90.00
_cell.angle_gamma   90.00
#
_symmetry.space_group_name_H-M   'P 1'
#
loop_
_entity.id
_entity.type
_entity.pdbx_description
1 polymer ?
#
loop_
_entity_poly.entity_id
_entity_poly.type
_entity_poly.pdbx_seq_one_letter_code
_entity_poly.pdbx_strand_id
1 'polypeptide(L)'
;MKNYDIKDPSLAQEGKLRIDWAGKEMPVVKLIKERFGREKPLAGVRVSACLHITTETANLALALKEGGAEVVLCASNPLSTQDDVTAALVDYGIPVNAIKGEDNETYYRHIITALEHKPQLTMDDGA
;
A
#
# COMPACT_ATOMS: atom_id res chain seq x y z
N MET A 1 2.10 11.82 15.10
CA MET A 1 2.79 12.34 13.90
C MET A 1 2.34 11.57 12.67
N LYS A 2 1.94 12.29 11.64
CA LYS A 2 1.51 11.65 10.38
C LYS A 2 2.70 11.02 9.67
N ASN A 3 2.56 9.76 9.30
CA ASN A 3 3.54 9.07 8.45
C ASN A 3 2.95 8.75 7.07
N TYR A 4 1.96 9.50 6.64
CA TYR A 4 1.28 9.32 5.37
C TYR A 4 0.84 10.66 4.77
N ASP A 5 0.58 10.67 3.47
CA ASP A 5 0.03 11.83 2.77
C ASP A 5 -1.00 11.32 1.76
N ILE A 6 -2.28 11.46 2.10
CA ILE A 6 -3.41 11.00 1.31
C ILE A 6 -4.45 12.10 1.20
N LYS A 7 -5.39 11.93 0.27
CA LYS A 7 -6.40 12.96 0.00
C LYS A 7 -7.41 13.12 1.13
N ASP A 8 -8.02 12.03 1.58
CA ASP A 8 -9.14 12.09 2.53
C ASP A 8 -9.24 10.82 3.38
N PRO A 9 -8.78 10.87 4.64
CA PRO A 9 -8.87 9.72 5.53
C PRO A 9 -10.30 9.25 5.83
N SER A 10 -11.31 10.10 5.64
CA SER A 10 -12.70 9.73 5.92
C SER A 10 -13.26 8.67 4.96
N LEU A 11 -12.56 8.40 3.85
CA LEU A 11 -12.98 7.41 2.87
C LEU A 11 -12.58 5.97 3.26
N ALA A 12 -12.00 5.78 4.44
CA ALA A 12 -11.46 4.47 4.83
C ALA A 12 -12.49 3.33 4.81
N GLN A 13 -13.69 3.56 5.32
CA GLN A 13 -14.70 2.50 5.36
C GLN A 13 -15.15 2.07 3.96
N GLU A 14 -15.34 3.02 3.07
CA GLU A 14 -15.66 2.76 1.68
C GLU A 14 -14.54 1.95 1.00
N GLY A 15 -13.30 2.35 1.23
CA GLY A 15 -12.14 1.66 0.68
C GLY A 15 -12.01 0.23 1.19
N LYS A 16 -12.29 0.01 2.47
CA LYS A 16 -12.24 -1.34 3.06
C LYS A 16 -13.24 -2.29 2.40
N LEU A 17 -14.46 -1.82 2.14
CA LEU A 17 -15.47 -2.63 1.47
C LEU A 17 -15.02 -3.03 0.06
N ARG A 18 -14.42 -2.11 -0.67
CA ARG A 18 -13.92 -2.39 -2.02
C ARG A 18 -12.74 -3.34 -2.00
N ILE A 19 -11.83 -3.20 -1.04
CA ILE A 19 -10.69 -4.11 -0.87
C ILE A 19 -11.18 -5.53 -0.56
N ASP A 20 -12.13 -5.65 0.34
CA ASP A 20 -12.72 -6.95 0.69
C ASP A 20 -13.38 -7.61 -0.52
N TRP A 21 -14.11 -6.82 -1.32
CA TRP A 21 -14.74 -7.31 -2.53
C TRP A 21 -13.71 -7.85 -3.52
N ALA A 22 -12.65 -7.08 -3.78
CA ALA A 22 -11.58 -7.52 -4.68
C ALA A 22 -10.85 -8.75 -4.15
N GLY A 23 -10.68 -8.84 -2.84
CA GLY A 23 -10.03 -9.98 -2.20
C GLY A 23 -10.74 -11.32 -2.46
N LYS A 24 -12.04 -11.29 -2.69
CA LYS A 24 -12.82 -12.50 -3.02
C LYS A 24 -12.42 -13.08 -4.37
N GLU A 25 -11.89 -12.25 -5.26
CA GLU A 25 -11.42 -12.66 -6.58
C GLU A 25 -9.91 -12.98 -6.59
N MET A 26 -9.28 -12.99 -5.42
CA MET A 26 -7.85 -13.21 -5.26
C MET A 26 -7.55 -14.36 -4.29
N PRO A 27 -8.03 -15.58 -4.61
CA PRO A 27 -7.92 -16.71 -3.66
C PRO A 27 -6.49 -17.13 -3.37
N VAL A 28 -5.58 -17.01 -4.34
CA VAL A 28 -4.17 -17.36 -4.13
C VAL A 28 -3.51 -16.38 -3.16
N VAL A 29 -3.74 -15.08 -3.33
CA VAL A 29 -3.22 -14.05 -2.42
C VAL A 29 -3.77 -14.26 -1.01
N LYS A 30 -5.04 -14.63 -0.89
CA LYS A 30 -5.66 -14.95 0.40
C LYS A 30 -4.96 -16.11 1.10
N LEU A 31 -4.67 -17.18 0.37
CA LEU A 31 -3.96 -18.34 0.92
C LEU A 31 -2.54 -17.98 1.35
N ILE A 32 -1.85 -17.17 0.54
CA ILE A 32 -0.51 -16.69 0.88
C ILE A 32 -0.56 -15.82 2.14
N LYS A 33 -1.56 -14.95 2.25
CA LYS A 33 -1.74 -14.09 3.43
C LYS A 33 -1.93 -14.92 4.70
N GLU A 34 -2.74 -15.97 4.64
CA GLU A 34 -2.95 -16.88 5.77
C GLU A 34 -1.65 -17.58 6.17
N ARG A 35 -0.89 -18.06 5.19
CA ARG A 35 0.40 -18.69 5.42
C ARG A 35 1.39 -17.69 6.02
N PHE A 36 1.47 -16.50 5.47
CA PHE A 36 2.34 -15.44 5.94
C PHE A 36 2.03 -15.04 7.39
N GLY A 37 0.75 -15.05 7.75
CA GLY A 37 0.33 -14.77 9.13
C GLY A 37 0.86 -15.79 10.13
N ARG A 38 0.98 -17.05 9.72
CA ARG A 38 1.53 -18.11 10.56
C ARG A 38 3.05 -18.10 10.59
N GLU A 39 3.68 -17.94 9.44
CA GLU A 39 5.13 -18.13 9.28
C GLU A 39 5.95 -16.85 9.51
N LYS A 40 5.35 -15.67 9.28
CA LYS A 40 6.03 -14.37 9.38
C LYS A 40 7.38 -14.32 8.63
N PRO A 41 7.41 -14.72 7.34
CA PRO A 41 8.68 -14.81 6.61
C PRO A 41 9.34 -13.46 6.35
N LEU A 42 8.60 -12.36 6.49
CA LEU A 42 9.10 -11.02 6.24
C LEU A 42 9.29 -10.20 7.52
N ALA A 43 9.32 -10.87 8.67
CA ALA A 43 9.50 -10.18 9.95
C ALA A 43 10.78 -9.33 9.94
N GLY A 44 10.65 -8.04 10.24
CA GLY A 44 11.77 -7.11 10.29
C GLY A 44 12.24 -6.58 8.94
N VAL A 45 11.58 -6.98 7.84
CA VAL A 45 11.94 -6.49 6.50
C VAL A 45 11.18 -5.20 6.19
N ARG A 46 11.91 -4.15 5.81
CA ARG A 46 11.31 -2.91 5.35
C ARG A 46 11.15 -2.95 3.83
N VAL A 47 9.92 -2.75 3.36
CA VAL A 47 9.56 -2.79 1.95
C VAL A 47 8.98 -1.43 1.55
N SER A 48 9.49 -0.85 0.48
CA SER A 48 8.86 0.30 -0.15
C SER A 48 8.39 -0.11 -1.54
N ALA A 49 7.11 0.06 -1.80
CA ALA A 49 6.49 -0.34 -3.06
C ALA A 49 5.94 0.87 -3.79
N CYS A 50 6.30 0.98 -5.06
CA CYS A 50 5.84 2.03 -5.97
C CYS A 50 4.92 1.37 -7.00
N LEU A 51 3.63 1.37 -6.72
CA LEU A 51 2.64 0.59 -7.46
C LEU A 51 1.39 1.44 -7.74
N HIS A 52 0.54 0.99 -8.65
CA HIS A 52 -0.81 1.55 -8.76
C HIS A 52 -1.55 1.26 -7.45
N ILE A 53 -2.09 2.29 -6.80
CA ILE A 53 -2.79 2.09 -5.52
C ILE A 53 -4.24 1.74 -5.80
N THR A 54 -4.47 0.47 -6.04
CA THR A 54 -5.77 -0.12 -6.37
C THR A 54 -6.18 -1.13 -5.31
N THR A 55 -7.39 -1.66 -5.44
CA THR A 55 -7.88 -2.69 -4.51
C THR A 55 -7.04 -3.97 -4.56
N GLU A 56 -6.50 -4.31 -5.72
CA GLU A 56 -5.65 -5.48 -5.89
C GLU A 56 -4.29 -5.27 -5.20
N THR A 57 -3.68 -4.11 -5.42
CA THR A 57 -2.44 -3.73 -4.74
C THR A 57 -2.63 -3.70 -3.22
N ALA A 58 -3.79 -3.23 -2.76
CA ALA A 58 -4.09 -3.22 -1.33
C ALA A 58 -4.09 -4.62 -0.73
N ASN A 59 -4.69 -5.59 -1.43
CA ASN A 59 -4.67 -6.98 -0.98
C ASN A 59 -3.25 -7.54 -0.91
N LEU A 60 -2.41 -7.21 -1.88
CA LEU A 60 -0.99 -7.58 -1.86
C LEU A 60 -0.28 -6.96 -0.66
N ALA A 61 -0.46 -5.65 -0.44
CA ALA A 61 0.19 -4.93 0.66
C ALA A 61 -0.22 -5.50 2.01
N LEU A 62 -1.49 -5.84 2.18
CA LEU A 62 -1.98 -6.46 3.42
C LEU A 62 -1.35 -7.84 3.64
N ALA A 63 -1.15 -8.62 2.57
CA ALA A 63 -0.47 -9.90 2.67
C ALA A 63 0.99 -9.74 3.10
N LEU A 64 1.70 -8.75 2.54
CA LEU A 64 3.08 -8.47 2.93
C LEU A 64 3.15 -8.05 4.40
N LYS A 65 2.25 -7.19 4.84
CA LYS A 65 2.17 -6.76 6.24
C LYS A 65 1.89 -7.94 7.16
N GLU A 66 0.96 -8.80 6.79
CA GLU A 66 0.63 -9.99 7.57
C GLU A 66 1.85 -10.91 7.70
N GLY A 67 2.72 -10.93 6.70
CA GLY A 67 3.99 -11.66 6.73
C GLY A 67 5.06 -11.02 7.61
N GLY A 68 4.77 -9.90 8.24
CA GLY A 68 5.68 -9.21 9.15
C GLY A 68 6.44 -8.04 8.54
N ALA A 69 6.24 -7.74 7.26
CA ALA A 69 6.92 -6.63 6.60
C ALA A 69 6.44 -5.27 7.10
N GLU A 70 7.38 -4.33 7.16
CA GLU A 70 7.07 -2.92 7.35
C GLU A 70 6.92 -2.30 5.96
N VAL A 71 5.69 -2.11 5.52
CA VAL A 71 5.37 -1.70 4.15
C VAL A 71 5.06 -0.22 4.08
N VAL A 72 5.64 0.46 3.10
CA VAL A 72 5.30 1.84 2.74
C VAL A 72 4.98 1.87 1.25
N LEU A 73 3.93 2.56 0.87
CA LEU A 73 3.48 2.64 -0.52
C LEU A 73 3.54 4.06 -1.07
N CYS A 74 3.88 4.18 -2.34
CA CYS A 74 3.65 5.38 -3.13
C CYS A 74 3.13 4.96 -4.51
N ALA A 75 2.54 5.90 -5.22
CA ALA A 75 1.96 5.61 -6.54
C ALA A 75 3.02 5.57 -7.63
N SER A 76 2.84 4.70 -8.61
CA SER A 76 3.74 4.57 -9.76
C SER A 76 3.48 5.61 -10.85
N ASN A 77 2.39 6.37 -10.75
CA ASN A 77 2.17 7.59 -11.54
C ASN A 77 1.11 8.46 -10.85
N PRO A 78 1.00 9.75 -11.21
CA PRO A 78 0.09 10.66 -10.51
C PRO A 78 -1.39 10.36 -10.63
N LEU A 79 -1.80 9.52 -11.59
CA LEU A 79 -3.21 9.24 -11.84
C LEU A 79 -3.67 7.86 -11.39
N SER A 80 -2.75 7.01 -10.93
CA SER A 80 -3.05 5.60 -10.64
C SER A 80 -3.39 5.33 -9.18
N THR A 81 -4.05 6.27 -8.53
CA THR A 81 -4.41 6.15 -7.11
C THR A 81 -5.92 6.17 -6.94
N GLN A 82 -6.44 5.22 -6.18
CA GLN A 82 -7.82 5.24 -5.69
C GLN A 82 -7.81 5.78 -4.27
N ASP A 83 -8.34 6.98 -4.06
CA ASP A 83 -8.21 7.69 -2.79
C ASP A 83 -8.92 7.00 -1.62
N ASP A 84 -9.99 6.26 -1.88
CA ASP A 84 -10.63 5.47 -0.85
C ASP A 84 -9.76 4.29 -0.40
N VAL A 85 -9.01 3.71 -1.34
CA VAL A 85 -8.08 2.62 -1.04
C VAL A 85 -6.91 3.12 -0.20
N THR A 86 -6.35 4.29 -0.52
CA THR A 86 -5.29 4.87 0.31
C THR A 86 -5.76 5.09 1.74
N ALA A 87 -6.97 5.61 1.91
CA ALA A 87 -7.54 5.85 3.22
C ALA A 87 -7.69 4.55 4.01
N ALA A 88 -8.18 3.49 3.36
CA ALA A 88 -8.33 2.19 3.99
C ALA A 88 -6.98 1.60 4.43
N LEU A 89 -5.97 1.69 3.55
CA LEU A 89 -4.64 1.17 3.86
C LEU A 89 -4.01 1.89 5.05
N VAL A 90 -4.14 3.20 5.12
CA VAL A 90 -3.65 3.97 6.27
C VAL A 90 -4.37 3.53 7.55
N ASP A 91 -5.67 3.31 7.48
CA ASP A 91 -6.45 2.86 8.63
C ASP A 91 -6.05 1.44 9.06
N TYR A 92 -5.60 0.60 8.14
CA TYR A 92 -5.03 -0.72 8.45
C TYR A 92 -3.60 -0.64 8.98
N GLY A 93 -3.00 0.55 9.02
CA GLY A 93 -1.66 0.73 9.55
C GLY A 93 -0.53 0.66 8.52
N ILE A 94 -0.85 0.79 7.25
CA ILE A 94 0.15 0.86 6.18
C ILE A 94 0.30 2.31 5.71
N PRO A 95 1.48 2.94 5.92
CA PRO A 95 1.70 4.29 5.42
C PRO A 95 1.63 4.35 3.91
N VAL A 96 0.84 5.28 3.39
CA VAL A 96 0.70 5.50 1.95
C VAL A 96 0.91 6.98 1.65
N ASN A 97 1.70 7.27 0.63
CA ASN A 97 1.92 8.62 0.14
C ASN A 97 1.49 8.65 -1.33
N ALA A 98 0.21 8.94 -1.54
CA ALA A 98 -0.39 8.93 -2.88
C ALA A 98 -1.71 9.68 -2.87
N ILE A 99 -1.90 10.56 -3.86
CA ILE A 99 -3.11 11.34 -4.07
C ILE A 99 -3.43 11.31 -5.56
N LYS A 100 -4.65 10.93 -5.91
CA LYS A 100 -5.04 10.91 -7.32
C LYS A 100 -5.01 12.33 -7.90
N GLY A 101 -4.30 12.49 -9.02
CA GLY A 101 -4.17 13.77 -9.70
C GLY A 101 -3.12 14.68 -9.08
N GLU A 102 -2.22 14.15 -8.25
CA GLU A 102 -1.13 14.94 -7.68
C GLU A 102 -0.22 15.53 -8.77
N ASP A 103 0.37 16.69 -8.47
CA ASP A 103 1.31 17.30 -9.39
C ASP A 103 2.67 16.58 -9.36
N ASN A 104 3.54 16.89 -10.31
CA ASN A 104 4.83 16.21 -10.42
C ASN A 104 5.71 16.44 -9.20
N GLU A 105 5.67 17.62 -8.62
CA GLU A 105 6.46 17.94 -7.42
C GLU A 105 6.02 17.04 -6.25
N THR A 106 4.73 16.94 -6.02
CA THR A 106 4.17 16.08 -4.98
C THR A 106 4.48 14.61 -5.25
N TYR A 107 4.34 14.19 -6.51
CA TYR A 107 4.63 12.83 -6.91
C TYR A 107 6.07 12.44 -6.58
N TYR A 108 7.04 13.27 -6.96
CA TYR A 108 8.45 12.98 -6.65
C TYR A 108 8.75 13.07 -5.15
N ARG A 109 8.10 13.98 -4.44
CA ARG A 109 8.24 14.06 -2.98
C ARG A 109 7.76 12.76 -2.32
N HIS A 110 6.67 12.18 -2.81
CA HIS A 110 6.15 10.91 -2.29
C HIS A 110 7.13 9.75 -2.53
N ILE A 111 7.79 9.73 -3.70
CA ILE A 111 8.81 8.73 -3.99
C ILE A 111 10.00 8.88 -3.02
N ILE A 112 10.46 10.11 -2.82
CA ILE A 112 11.56 10.38 -1.88
C ILE A 112 11.19 9.93 -0.47
N THR A 113 9.97 10.21 -0.03
CA THR A 113 9.49 9.78 1.28
C THR A 113 9.52 8.25 1.41
N ALA A 114 9.12 7.54 0.36
CA ALA A 114 9.18 6.08 0.35
C ALA A 114 10.62 5.58 0.48
N LEU A 115 11.59 6.26 -0.14
CA LEU A 115 13.00 5.91 -0.03
C LEU A 115 13.58 6.24 1.35
N GLU A 116 13.07 7.28 2.02
CA GLU A 116 13.48 7.62 3.37
C GLU A 116 13.12 6.55 4.41
N HIS A 117 12.22 5.66 4.07
CA HIS A 117 11.91 4.47 4.87
C HIS A 117 13.13 3.55 4.99
N LYS A 118 14.16 3.77 4.17
CA LYS A 118 15.37 2.95 4.08
C LYS A 118 15.03 1.49 3.84
N PRO A 119 14.30 1.20 2.75
CA PRO A 119 13.86 -0.16 2.48
C PRO A 119 15.04 -1.09 2.21
N GLN A 120 14.89 -2.31 2.65
CA GLN A 120 15.80 -3.40 2.30
C GLN A 120 15.37 -4.05 0.99
N LEU A 121 14.10 -3.83 0.60
CA LEU A 121 13.49 -4.40 -0.57
C LEU A 121 12.57 -3.37 -1.21
N THR A 122 12.66 -3.22 -2.52
CA THR A 122 11.73 -2.37 -3.27
C THR A 122 10.94 -3.21 -4.25
N MET A 123 9.73 -2.74 -4.56
CA MET A 123 8.82 -3.39 -5.49
C MET A 123 8.21 -2.33 -6.38
N ASP A 124 8.12 -2.58 -7.69
CA ASP A 124 7.47 -1.65 -8.61
C ASP A 124 6.78 -2.41 -9.75
N ASP A 125 6.02 -1.69 -10.55
CA ASP A 125 5.27 -2.27 -11.67
C ASP A 125 5.71 -1.69 -13.03
N GLY A 126 7.00 -1.49 -13.20
CA GLY A 126 7.56 -1.03 -14.46
C GLY A 126 8.00 0.42 -14.44
N ALA A 127 8.37 0.90 -13.29
CA ALA A 127 8.83 2.27 -13.09
C ALA A 127 10.00 2.66 -14.01
#